data_9b537fc40aa79360999aa5f50123843e
#
_entry.id   9b537fc40aa79360999aa5f50123843e
#
_cell.length_a   1.000
_cell.length_b   1.000
_cell.length_c   1.000
_cell.angle_alpha   90.00
_cell.angle_beta   90.00
_cell.angle_gamma   90.00
#
_symmetry.space_group_name_H-M   'P 1'
#
loop_
_entity.id
_entity.type
_entity.pdbx_description
1 polymer ?
#
loop_
_entity_poly.entity_id
_entity_poly.type
_entity_poly.pdbx_seq_one_letter_code
_entity_poly.pdbx_strand_id
1 'polypeptide(L)' 'IDAFINSNPPSQYWLARGFIILSDILRAEGNDFEAEEYLRSLRSNYPGSETDIIEMIDERLK' A
#
# COMPACT_ATOMS: atom_id res chain seq x y z
N ILE A 1 23.33 -11.46 0.40
CA ILE A 1 22.13 -11.58 -0.41
C ILE A 1 21.07 -12.36 0.29
N ASP A 2 21.46 -13.48 0.80
CA ASP A 2 20.53 -14.28 1.54
C ASP A 2 19.99 -13.56 2.73
N ALA A 3 20.83 -12.77 3.36
CA ALA A 3 20.39 -11.99 4.49
C ALA A 3 19.28 -11.04 4.08
N PHE A 4 19.39 -10.55 2.89
CA PHE A 4 18.35 -9.68 2.36
C PHE A 4 17.02 -10.40 2.28
N ILE A 5 17.05 -11.61 1.80
CA ILE A 5 15.85 -12.39 1.68
C ILE A 5 15.32 -12.76 3.04
N ASN A 6 16.20 -13.09 3.94
CA ASN A 6 15.77 -13.54 5.25
C ASN A 6 15.17 -12.44 6.09
N SER A 7 15.56 -11.23 5.84
CA SER A 7 15.02 -10.16 6.64
C SER A 7 13.60 -9.85 6.31
N ASN A 8 13.20 -10.29 5.19
CA ASN A 8 11.85 -10.33 4.79
C ASN A 8 10.81 -9.51 5.49
N PRO A 9 10.72 -9.40 6.75
CA PRO A 9 9.59 -8.74 7.39
C PRO A 9 9.20 -7.45 6.72
N PRO A 10 10.14 -6.58 6.38
CA PRO A 10 9.72 -5.33 5.76
C PRO A 10 9.18 -5.49 4.36
N SER A 11 9.24 -6.68 3.80
CA SER A 11 8.78 -6.81 2.42
C SER A 11 7.32 -6.48 2.28
N GLN A 12 6.49 -6.81 3.26
CA GLN A 12 5.08 -6.45 3.19
C GLN A 12 4.88 -4.95 3.29
N TYR A 13 5.69 -4.29 4.11
CA TYR A 13 5.63 -2.86 4.23
C TYR A 13 5.95 -2.18 2.90
N TRP A 14 7.03 -2.60 2.26
CA TRP A 14 7.41 -2.02 0.97
C TRP A 14 6.38 -2.30 -0.10
N LEU A 15 5.80 -3.48 -0.05
CA LEU A 15 4.75 -3.83 -1.00
C LEU A 15 3.55 -2.91 -0.82
N ALA A 16 3.18 -2.66 0.42
CA ALA A 16 2.07 -1.77 0.71
C ALA A 16 2.36 -0.37 0.20
N ARG A 17 3.56 0.12 0.41
CA ARG A 17 3.92 1.44 -0.11
C ARG A 17 3.86 1.47 -1.62
N GLY A 18 4.27 0.39 -2.27
CA GLY A 18 4.18 0.31 -3.72
C GLY A 18 2.75 0.41 -4.21
N PHE A 19 1.83 -0.25 -3.52
CA PHE A 19 0.43 -0.16 -3.88
C PHE A 19 -0.12 1.24 -3.69
N ILE A 20 0.32 1.93 -2.64
CA ILE A 20 -0.11 3.30 -2.42
C ILE A 20 0.37 4.20 -3.55
N ILE A 21 1.61 4.01 -3.99
CA ILE A 21 2.13 4.78 -5.10
C ILE A 21 1.35 4.47 -6.37
N LEU A 22 1.02 3.21 -6.60
CA LEU A 22 0.20 2.83 -7.74
C LEU A 22 -1.15 3.52 -7.71
N SER A 23 -1.76 3.59 -6.55
CA SER A 23 -3.05 4.25 -6.45
C SER A 23 -2.94 5.72 -6.79
N ASP A 24 -1.84 6.36 -6.41
CA ASP A 24 -1.63 7.75 -6.77
C ASP A 24 -1.50 7.92 -8.27
N ILE A 25 -0.79 7.01 -8.93
CA ILE A 25 -0.64 7.05 -10.37
C ILE A 25 -1.99 6.86 -11.05
N LEU A 26 -2.79 5.92 -10.56
CA LEU A 26 -4.11 5.69 -11.12
C LEU A 26 -4.98 6.92 -11.00
N ARG A 27 -4.92 7.60 -9.87
CA ARG A 27 -5.67 8.83 -9.69
C ARG A 27 -5.24 9.89 -10.67
N ALA A 28 -3.93 10.00 -10.88
CA ALA A 28 -3.42 10.99 -11.81
C ALA A 28 -3.90 10.72 -13.23
N GLU A 29 -4.19 9.47 -13.53
CA GLU A 29 -4.68 9.08 -14.84
C GLU A 29 -6.20 9.15 -14.95
N GLY A 30 -6.87 9.50 -13.87
CA GLY A 30 -8.31 9.58 -13.90
C GLY A 30 -9.01 8.29 -13.47
N ASN A 31 -8.26 7.30 -13.01
CA ASN A 31 -8.83 6.03 -12.58
C ASN A 31 -9.08 6.02 -11.09
N ASP A 32 -9.90 6.95 -10.64
CA ASP A 32 -10.13 7.10 -9.20
C ASP A 32 -10.74 5.86 -8.59
N PHE A 33 -11.66 5.24 -9.31
CA PHE A 33 -12.33 4.06 -8.78
C PHE A 33 -11.34 2.94 -8.53
N GLU A 34 -10.47 2.69 -9.49
CA GLU A 34 -9.47 1.64 -9.34
C GLU A 34 -8.48 1.97 -8.22
N ALA A 35 -8.12 3.23 -8.10
CA ALA A 35 -7.22 3.65 -7.03
C ALA A 35 -7.85 3.32 -5.67
N GLU A 36 -9.12 3.62 -5.51
CA GLU A 36 -9.79 3.32 -4.26
C GLU A 36 -9.88 1.82 -4.02
N GLU A 37 -10.11 1.04 -5.05
CA GLU A 37 -10.16 -0.39 -4.91
C GLU A 37 -8.84 -0.95 -4.40
N TYR A 38 -7.75 -0.48 -4.97
CA TYR A 38 -6.43 -0.91 -4.51
C TYR A 38 -6.24 -0.56 -3.03
N LEU A 39 -6.59 0.65 -2.66
CA LEU A 39 -6.39 1.09 -1.29
C LEU A 39 -7.24 0.28 -0.32
N ARG A 40 -8.48 0.01 -0.68
CA ARG A 40 -9.35 -0.77 0.19
C ARG A 40 -8.86 -2.20 0.33
N SER A 41 -8.44 -2.80 -0.78
CA SER A 41 -7.89 -4.14 -0.73
C SER A 41 -6.65 -4.20 0.15
N LEU A 42 -5.79 -3.22 -0.01
CA LEU A 42 -4.57 -3.18 0.77
C LEU A 42 -4.89 -3.06 2.26
N ARG A 43 -5.79 -2.15 2.60
CA ARG A 43 -6.15 -1.96 3.99
C ARG A 43 -6.73 -3.22 4.60
N SER A 44 -7.55 -3.92 3.83
CA SER A 44 -8.20 -5.12 4.32
C SER A 44 -7.23 -6.27 4.49
N ASN A 45 -6.22 -6.34 3.62
CA ASN A 45 -5.33 -7.49 3.61
C ASN A 45 -3.98 -7.24 4.25
N TYR A 46 -3.68 -6.01 4.58
CA TYR A 46 -2.38 -5.69 5.14
C TYR A 46 -2.29 -6.22 6.57
N PRO A 47 -1.41 -7.16 6.83
CA PRO A 47 -1.34 -7.75 8.16
C PRO A 47 -0.45 -6.97 9.12
N GLY A 48 0.25 -5.97 8.61
CA GLY A 48 1.17 -5.24 9.45
C GLY A 48 0.49 -4.31 10.42
N SER A 49 1.25 -3.86 11.39
CA SER A 49 0.73 -2.95 12.38
C SER A 49 1.33 -1.55 12.24
N GLU A 50 1.98 -1.29 11.14
CA GLU A 50 2.53 0.04 10.89
C GLU A 50 1.40 1.02 10.65
N THR A 51 1.21 1.92 11.59
CA THR A 51 0.10 2.85 11.50
C THR A 51 0.26 3.85 10.37
N ASP A 52 1.51 4.14 9.98
CA ASP A 52 1.70 5.10 8.89
C ASP A 52 1.12 4.59 7.58
N ILE A 53 1.18 3.29 7.32
CA ILE A 53 0.55 2.74 6.13
C ILE A 53 -0.95 2.94 6.19
N ILE A 54 -1.55 2.63 7.33
CA ILE A 54 -2.99 2.79 7.49
C ILE A 54 -3.39 4.25 7.33
N GLU A 55 -2.61 5.15 7.91
CA GLU A 55 -2.91 6.57 7.80
C GLU A 55 -2.82 7.05 6.36
N MET A 56 -1.83 6.59 5.62
CA MET A 56 -1.72 6.97 4.23
C MET A 56 -2.92 6.50 3.43
N ILE A 57 -3.37 5.29 3.71
CA ILE A 57 -4.53 4.75 3.02
C ILE A 57 -5.77 5.57 3.37
N ASP A 58 -5.97 5.83 4.66
CA ASP A 58 -7.15 6.56 5.10
C ASP A 58 -7.20 7.96 4.51
N GLU A 59 -6.06 8.62 4.44
CA GLU A 59 -6.05 9.95 3.86
C GLU A 59 -6.49 9.94 2.41
N ARG A 60 -6.11 8.90 1.70
CA ARG A 60 -6.45 8.81 0.28
C ARG A 60 -7.88 8.35 0.05
N LEU A 61 -8.47 7.71 1.03
CA LEU A 61 -9.85 7.25 0.91
C LEU A 61 -10.87 8.27 1.39
N LYS A 62 -10.44 9.33 1.99
CA LYS A 62 -11.36 10.36 2.49
C LYS A 62 -12.14 11.05 1.40
#